data_b02a27fa9637220406245c2b304353fc
#
_entry.id   b02a27fa9637220406245c2b304353fc
#
_cell.length_a   1.000
_cell.length_b   1.000
_cell.length_c   1.000
_cell.angle_alpha   90.00
_cell.angle_beta   90.00
_cell.angle_gamma   90.00
#
_symmetry.space_group_name_H-M   'P 1'
#
loop_
_entity.id
_entity.type
_entity.pdbx_description
1 polymer ?
#
loop_
_entity_poly.entity_id
_entity_poly.type
_entity_poly.pdbx_seq_one_letter_code
_entity_poly.pdbx_strand_id
1 'polypeptide(L)'
;MGLIKEALLSIKSLILSEDCMVCGGHVTSSMHGICPMCRYTIPMTRYWLTEQNPVKEHLDGLAPIEQASSFFFFSTNSTWRGVIHQFKYYKMWRTAYAFGRWFGSELHSSPLYADVDIVVPVPLHPLRLFKREYNQSAYLARGIARMLGVECDVWALRRRRNNPSQARRSYHARWDGMEGLFAVKHADRLRGKHILLVDDVLTTGATICSCVAEIKSCLPDCRVSVVTLAVTRKILKE
;
A
#
# COMPACT_ATOMS: atom_id res chain seq x y z
N MET A 1 -40.19 19.97 -2.87
CA MET A 1 -39.23 18.90 -3.24
C MET A 1 -37.93 18.91 -2.43
N GLY A 2 -37.56 19.98 -1.72
CA GLY A 2 -36.34 20.07 -0.89
C GLY A 2 -36.41 19.28 0.43
N LEU A 3 -37.50 19.45 1.21
CA LEU A 3 -37.66 18.86 2.55
C LEU A 3 -37.65 17.31 2.57
N ILE A 4 -38.22 16.66 1.56
CA ILE A 4 -38.24 15.20 1.44
C ILE A 4 -36.84 14.65 1.13
N LYS A 5 -36.07 15.40 0.34
CA LYS A 5 -34.68 15.03 0.00
C LYS A 5 -33.74 15.18 1.20
N GLU A 6 -33.94 16.22 2.01
CA GLU A 6 -33.21 16.43 3.27
C GLU A 6 -33.59 15.42 4.35
N ALA A 7 -34.89 15.08 4.47
CA ALA A 7 -35.34 14.03 5.38
C ALA A 7 -34.81 12.65 4.97
N LEU A 8 -34.78 12.32 3.67
CA LEU A 8 -34.18 11.09 3.16
C LEU A 8 -32.67 11.03 3.36
N LEU A 9 -31.96 12.15 3.23
CA LEU A 9 -30.51 12.23 3.51
C LEU A 9 -30.24 12.09 5.00
N SER A 10 -31.07 12.68 5.88
CA SER A 10 -30.96 12.55 7.33
C SER A 10 -31.27 11.12 7.82
N ILE A 11 -32.29 10.46 7.23
CA ILE A 11 -32.60 9.05 7.52
C ILE A 11 -31.46 8.14 7.00
N LYS A 12 -30.91 8.44 5.84
CA LYS A 12 -29.76 7.68 5.27
C LYS A 12 -28.49 7.83 6.10
N SER A 13 -28.24 8.99 6.71
CA SER A 13 -27.12 9.21 7.63
C SER A 13 -27.31 8.51 8.98
N LEU A 14 -28.54 8.36 9.46
CA LEU A 14 -28.87 7.62 10.68
C LEU A 14 -28.77 6.09 10.50
N ILE A 15 -29.06 5.59 9.29
CA ILE A 15 -29.03 4.15 8.98
C ILE A 15 -27.62 3.70 8.54
N LEU A 16 -26.76 4.61 8.07
CA LEU A 16 -25.41 4.36 7.59
C LEU A 16 -24.35 5.04 8.47
N SER A 17 -24.57 5.11 9.80
CA SER A 17 -23.52 5.47 10.73
C SER A 17 -22.48 4.36 10.75
N GLU A 18 -21.38 4.55 10.04
CA GLU A 18 -20.24 3.66 10.12
C GLU A 18 -19.43 4.03 11.37
N ASP A 19 -19.04 3.06 12.16
CA ASP A 19 -18.13 3.31 13.27
C ASP A 19 -16.71 3.55 12.75
N CYS A 20 -16.00 4.46 13.40
CA CYS A 20 -14.61 4.72 13.08
C CYS A 20 -13.79 3.45 13.26
N MET A 21 -13.16 2.97 12.20
CA MET A 21 -12.35 1.76 12.22
C MET A 21 -11.10 1.83 13.13
N VAL A 22 -10.76 3.02 13.61
CA VAL A 22 -9.62 3.25 14.53
C VAL A 22 -10.08 3.27 15.97
N CYS A 23 -11.08 4.11 16.34
CA CYS A 23 -11.50 4.33 17.71
C CYS A 23 -12.89 3.79 18.04
N GLY A 24 -13.65 3.27 17.07
CA GLY A 24 -15.02 2.79 17.28
C GLY A 24 -16.10 3.90 17.44
N GLY A 25 -15.72 5.18 17.39
CA GLY A 25 -16.68 6.29 17.45
C GLY A 25 -17.45 6.47 16.14
N HIS A 26 -18.68 7.02 16.20
CA HIS A 26 -19.51 7.23 15.03
C HIS A 26 -18.88 8.21 14.02
N VAL A 27 -18.96 7.89 12.75
CA VAL A 27 -18.50 8.72 11.62
C VAL A 27 -19.62 8.98 10.63
N THR A 28 -19.66 10.18 10.09
CA THR A 28 -20.52 10.50 8.95
C THR A 28 -19.94 9.88 7.67
N SER A 29 -20.79 9.50 6.74
CA SER A 29 -20.43 8.76 5.49
C SER A 29 -19.34 9.41 4.62
N SER A 30 -19.05 10.70 4.81
CA SER A 30 -18.01 11.45 4.09
C SER A 30 -16.58 11.14 4.53
N MET A 31 -16.39 10.45 5.64
CA MET A 31 -15.08 10.27 6.29
C MET A 31 -14.37 8.96 5.92
N HIS A 32 -14.91 8.17 5.03
CA HIS A 32 -14.32 6.89 4.57
C HIS A 32 -13.95 5.93 5.70
N GLY A 33 -14.79 5.89 6.77
CA GLY A 33 -14.59 4.99 7.90
C GLY A 33 -13.56 5.47 8.94
N ILE A 34 -13.10 6.72 8.89
CA ILE A 34 -12.19 7.30 9.89
C ILE A 34 -12.70 8.66 10.35
N CYS A 35 -12.84 8.85 11.66
CA CYS A 35 -13.29 10.11 12.22
C CYS A 35 -12.21 11.21 12.10
N PRO A 36 -12.59 12.51 12.17
CA PRO A 36 -11.65 13.64 12.05
C PRO A 36 -10.52 13.57 13.07
N MET A 37 -10.82 13.17 14.30
CA MET A 37 -9.81 13.06 15.37
C MET A 37 -8.76 12.00 15.05
N CYS A 38 -9.17 10.80 14.61
CA CYS A 38 -8.23 9.75 14.22
C CYS A 38 -7.43 10.16 12.97
N ARG A 39 -8.07 10.87 12.04
CA ARG A 39 -7.37 11.40 10.87
C ARG A 39 -6.31 12.44 11.26
N TYR A 40 -6.59 13.27 12.24
CA TYR A 40 -5.65 14.26 12.74
C TYR A 40 -4.47 13.62 13.50
N THR A 41 -4.74 12.55 14.24
CA THR A 41 -3.75 11.87 15.11
C THR A 41 -3.01 10.71 14.42
N ILE A 42 -3.19 10.50 13.11
CA ILE A 42 -2.45 9.46 12.39
C ILE A 42 -0.94 9.70 12.50
N PRO A 43 -0.14 8.69 12.90
CA PRO A 43 1.30 8.84 13.04
C PRO A 43 2.00 8.76 11.67
N MET A 44 1.86 9.81 10.85
CA MET A 44 2.48 9.88 9.53
C MET A 44 4.00 9.84 9.64
N THR A 45 4.66 9.14 8.71
CA THR A 45 6.13 9.12 8.64
C THR A 45 6.69 10.39 8.00
N ARG A 46 5.98 10.93 7.00
CA ARG A 46 6.43 12.02 6.13
C ARG A 46 7.74 11.75 5.37
N TYR A 47 8.14 10.49 5.25
CA TYR A 47 9.38 10.07 4.57
C TYR A 47 9.38 10.35 3.06
N TRP A 48 8.23 10.63 2.47
CA TRP A 48 8.14 11.08 1.07
C TRP A 48 8.68 12.49 0.84
N LEU A 49 9.02 13.24 1.89
CA LEU A 49 9.61 14.58 1.81
C LEU A 49 11.13 14.57 1.86
N THR A 50 11.75 13.42 2.17
CA THR A 50 13.20 13.30 2.35
C THR A 50 13.76 12.18 1.48
N GLU A 51 14.83 12.46 0.74
CA GLU A 51 15.47 11.50 -0.14
C GLU A 51 16.06 10.33 0.65
N GLN A 52 16.78 10.63 1.73
CA GLN A 52 17.28 9.63 2.66
C GLN A 52 16.34 9.50 3.85
N ASN A 53 15.84 8.29 4.08
CA ASN A 53 14.92 8.00 5.16
C ASN A 53 15.03 6.53 5.59
N PRO A 54 14.63 6.18 6.83
CA PRO A 54 14.81 4.82 7.36
C PRO A 54 14.13 3.71 6.54
N VAL A 55 13.05 3.99 5.82
CA VAL A 55 12.39 3.01 4.93
C VAL A 55 13.26 2.73 3.71
N LYS A 56 13.82 3.78 3.11
CA LYS A 56 14.73 3.64 1.97
C LYS A 56 16.00 2.92 2.39
N GLU A 57 16.65 3.34 3.46
CA GLU A 57 17.87 2.69 3.99
C GLU A 57 17.66 1.19 4.27
N HIS A 58 16.50 0.83 4.84
CA HIS A 58 16.18 -0.58 5.09
C HIS A 58 16.06 -1.39 3.80
N LEU A 59 15.51 -0.82 2.73
CA LEU A 59 15.27 -1.51 1.46
C LEU A 59 16.47 -1.44 0.52
N ASP A 60 17.27 -0.35 0.52
CA ASP A 60 18.47 -0.18 -0.32
C ASP A 60 19.49 -1.30 -0.08
N GLY A 61 19.62 -1.76 1.17
CA GLY A 61 20.47 -2.90 1.50
C GLY A 61 19.95 -4.25 0.98
N LEU A 62 18.74 -4.29 0.42
CA LEU A 62 18.04 -5.50 0.00
C LEU A 62 17.72 -5.56 -1.49
N ALA A 63 17.49 -4.43 -2.16
CA ALA A 63 17.10 -4.37 -3.56
C ALA A 63 17.42 -3.00 -4.18
N PRO A 64 17.75 -2.92 -5.49
CA PRO A 64 18.02 -1.65 -6.16
C PRO A 64 16.72 -0.85 -6.38
N ILE A 65 16.50 0.15 -5.55
CA ILE A 65 15.34 1.04 -5.61
C ILE A 65 15.75 2.51 -5.72
N GLU A 66 14.89 3.34 -6.32
CA GLU A 66 15.11 4.79 -6.44
C GLU A 66 14.70 5.51 -5.15
N GLN A 67 13.43 5.33 -4.75
CA GLN A 67 12.85 5.93 -3.55
C GLN A 67 12.01 4.91 -2.78
N ALA A 68 11.90 5.12 -1.46
CA ALA A 68 10.96 4.36 -0.65
C ALA A 68 10.33 5.22 0.44
N SER A 69 9.03 4.96 0.70
CA SER A 69 8.28 5.61 1.76
C SER A 69 7.21 4.71 2.34
N SER A 70 6.76 5.07 3.54
CA SER A 70 5.55 4.50 4.14
C SER A 70 4.65 5.62 4.63
N PHE A 71 3.33 5.44 4.58
CA PHE A 71 2.42 6.52 4.93
C PHE A 71 2.40 6.77 6.43
N PHE A 72 2.26 5.72 7.25
CA PHE A 72 2.23 5.89 8.70
C PHE A 72 2.93 4.76 9.46
N PHE A 73 3.31 5.08 10.70
CA PHE A 73 3.83 4.08 11.64
C PHE A 73 2.70 3.29 12.30
N PHE A 74 2.91 1.99 12.49
CA PHE A 74 2.07 1.22 13.39
C PHE A 74 2.91 0.33 14.31
N SER A 75 2.38 0.04 15.49
CA SER A 75 2.93 -0.95 16.41
C SER A 75 1.91 -2.01 16.75
N THR A 76 2.36 -3.12 17.33
CA THR A 76 1.46 -4.21 17.73
C THR A 76 0.42 -3.80 18.77
N ASN A 77 0.70 -2.74 19.53
CA ASN A 77 -0.16 -2.22 20.59
C ASN A 77 -0.92 -0.93 20.18
N SER A 78 -0.78 -0.48 18.90
CA SER A 78 -1.48 0.72 18.45
C SER A 78 -2.89 0.41 17.95
N THR A 79 -3.81 1.36 18.13
CA THR A 79 -5.16 1.33 17.54
C THR A 79 -5.12 1.19 16.02
N TRP A 80 -4.07 1.71 15.37
CA TRP A 80 -3.84 1.63 13.93
C TRP A 80 -3.53 0.21 13.42
N ARG A 81 -3.15 -0.73 14.31
CA ARG A 81 -3.04 -2.15 13.95
C ARG A 81 -4.39 -2.72 13.52
N GLY A 82 -5.47 -2.31 14.19
CA GLY A 82 -6.83 -2.71 13.85
C GLY A 82 -7.19 -2.37 12.41
N VAL A 83 -6.81 -1.17 11.94
CA VAL A 83 -7.01 -0.72 10.56
C VAL A 83 -6.37 -1.68 9.55
N ILE A 84 -5.08 -2.00 9.74
CA ILE A 84 -4.35 -2.93 8.86
C ILE A 84 -4.97 -4.32 8.87
N HIS A 85 -5.44 -4.79 10.03
CA HIS A 85 -6.11 -6.08 10.15
C HIS A 85 -7.47 -6.07 9.43
N GLN A 86 -8.26 -5.02 9.60
CA GLN A 86 -9.57 -4.88 8.96
C GLN A 86 -9.46 -4.84 7.44
N PHE A 87 -8.46 -4.18 6.87
CA PHE A 87 -8.19 -4.23 5.43
C PHE A 87 -8.03 -5.65 4.89
N LYS A 88 -7.55 -6.60 5.70
CA LYS A 88 -7.31 -7.97 5.26
C LYS A 88 -8.56 -8.85 5.26
N TYR A 89 -9.61 -8.47 6.01
CA TYR A 89 -10.70 -9.41 6.31
C TYR A 89 -12.13 -8.88 6.10
N TYR A 90 -12.34 -7.56 5.95
CA TYR A 90 -13.69 -6.97 5.97
C TYR A 90 -14.13 -6.31 4.67
N LYS A 91 -13.61 -6.74 3.51
CA LYS A 91 -13.98 -6.17 2.19
C LYS A 91 -13.88 -4.63 2.12
N MET A 92 -12.96 -4.03 2.87
CA MET A 92 -12.84 -2.57 3.00
C MET A 92 -12.09 -1.93 1.83
N TRP A 93 -12.42 -2.33 0.61
CA TRP A 93 -11.76 -1.83 -0.60
C TRP A 93 -11.95 -0.32 -0.81
N ARG A 94 -13.13 0.23 -0.40
CA ARG A 94 -13.39 1.68 -0.48
C ARG A 94 -12.44 2.46 0.42
N THR A 95 -12.21 1.98 1.62
CA THR A 95 -11.28 2.60 2.57
C THR A 95 -9.83 2.46 2.10
N ALA A 96 -9.42 1.29 1.57
CA ALA A 96 -8.10 1.13 0.97
C ALA A 96 -7.88 2.12 -0.18
N TYR A 97 -8.88 2.30 -1.05
CA TYR A 97 -8.84 3.30 -2.12
C TYR A 97 -8.76 4.74 -1.59
N ALA A 98 -9.51 5.05 -0.53
CA ALA A 98 -9.49 6.38 0.10
C ALA A 98 -8.12 6.70 0.74
N PHE A 99 -7.52 5.73 1.44
CA PHE A 99 -6.13 5.86 1.92
C PHE A 99 -5.14 6.02 0.77
N GLY A 100 -5.35 5.28 -0.31
CA GLY A 100 -4.54 5.43 -1.52
C GLY A 100 -4.62 6.85 -2.09
N ARG A 101 -5.82 7.43 -2.15
CA ARG A 101 -5.98 8.83 -2.56
C ARG A 101 -5.31 9.80 -1.61
N TRP A 102 -5.45 9.60 -0.31
CA TRP A 102 -4.81 10.46 0.67
C TRP A 102 -3.28 10.41 0.54
N PHE A 103 -2.71 9.20 0.56
CA PHE A 103 -1.26 9.05 0.38
C PHE A 103 -0.79 9.55 -1.00
N GLY A 104 -1.55 9.26 -2.06
CA GLY A 104 -1.25 9.77 -3.41
C GLY A 104 -1.22 11.30 -3.50
N SER A 105 -2.08 12.00 -2.74
CA SER A 105 -2.04 13.47 -2.65
C SER A 105 -0.75 13.96 -1.99
N GLU A 106 -0.27 13.28 -0.95
CA GLU A 106 1.01 13.59 -0.32
C GLU A 106 2.19 13.32 -1.27
N LEU A 107 2.17 12.18 -1.98
CA LEU A 107 3.20 11.84 -2.96
C LEU A 107 3.22 12.82 -4.15
N HIS A 108 2.05 13.26 -4.61
CA HIS A 108 1.92 14.25 -5.68
C HIS A 108 2.61 15.59 -5.34
N SER A 109 2.62 15.94 -4.06
CA SER A 109 3.30 17.15 -3.57
C SER A 109 4.81 16.97 -3.39
N SER A 110 5.33 15.76 -3.57
CA SER A 110 6.74 15.42 -3.39
C SER A 110 7.48 15.37 -4.73
N PRO A 111 8.57 16.13 -4.91
CA PRO A 111 9.39 16.05 -6.12
C PRO A 111 10.03 14.68 -6.33
N LEU A 112 10.19 13.88 -5.28
CA LEU A 112 10.81 12.54 -5.33
C LEU A 112 9.97 11.50 -6.08
N TYR A 113 8.69 11.80 -6.34
CA TYR A 113 7.75 10.90 -7.03
C TYR A 113 7.13 11.56 -8.26
N ALA A 114 7.62 12.73 -8.68
CA ALA A 114 7.05 13.52 -9.78
C ALA A 114 7.16 12.83 -11.15
N ASP A 115 8.18 11.99 -11.32
CA ASP A 115 8.50 11.28 -12.57
C ASP A 115 8.06 9.81 -12.59
N VAL A 116 7.16 9.42 -11.68
CA VAL A 116 6.51 8.09 -11.70
C VAL A 116 5.63 7.97 -12.94
N ASP A 117 5.83 6.93 -13.74
CA ASP A 117 5.07 6.68 -14.97
C ASP A 117 3.89 5.74 -14.77
N ILE A 118 4.01 4.80 -13.83
CA ILE A 118 3.01 3.74 -13.63
C ILE A 118 3.03 3.21 -12.20
N VAL A 119 1.85 2.93 -11.67
CA VAL A 119 1.69 2.33 -10.33
C VAL A 119 1.37 0.85 -10.45
N VAL A 120 2.11 0.01 -9.74
CA VAL A 120 1.96 -1.45 -9.77
C VAL A 120 1.77 -1.97 -8.33
N PRO A 121 0.65 -2.62 -8.01
CA PRO A 121 0.48 -3.22 -6.69
C PRO A 121 1.22 -4.56 -6.56
N VAL A 122 1.73 -4.83 -5.37
CA VAL A 122 2.22 -6.17 -5.01
C VAL A 122 1.05 -7.17 -5.08
N PRO A 123 1.19 -8.27 -5.87
CA PRO A 123 0.11 -9.21 -6.05
C PRO A 123 -0.04 -10.18 -4.88
N LEU A 124 -1.28 -10.51 -4.53
CA LEU A 124 -1.58 -11.62 -3.63
C LEU A 124 -1.51 -12.96 -4.38
N HIS A 125 -1.15 -14.01 -3.63
CA HIS A 125 -1.30 -15.38 -4.15
C HIS A 125 -2.78 -15.72 -4.38
N PRO A 126 -3.17 -16.45 -5.44
CA PRO A 126 -4.56 -16.78 -5.74
C PRO A 126 -5.35 -17.36 -4.56
N LEU A 127 -4.75 -18.25 -3.76
CA LEU A 127 -5.41 -18.79 -2.55
C LEU A 127 -5.69 -17.72 -1.49
N ARG A 128 -4.83 -16.71 -1.35
CA ARG A 128 -5.06 -15.58 -0.44
C ARG A 128 -6.09 -14.62 -1.01
N LEU A 129 -6.07 -14.42 -2.33
CA LEU A 129 -7.07 -13.61 -3.03
C LEU A 129 -8.46 -14.24 -2.89
N PHE A 130 -8.58 -15.54 -3.07
CA PHE A 130 -9.84 -16.28 -2.86
C PHE A 130 -10.35 -16.14 -1.41
N LYS A 131 -9.46 -16.27 -0.40
CA LYS A 131 -9.83 -16.13 1.02
C LYS A 131 -10.19 -14.69 1.41
N ARG A 132 -9.55 -13.69 0.80
CA ARG A 132 -9.74 -12.26 1.12
C ARG A 132 -10.72 -11.56 0.19
N GLU A 133 -11.06 -12.20 -0.95
CA GLU A 133 -11.91 -11.71 -2.02
C GLU A 133 -11.38 -10.47 -2.77
N TYR A 134 -10.35 -9.82 -2.28
CA TYR A 134 -9.71 -8.68 -2.95
C TYR A 134 -8.23 -8.51 -2.56
N ASN A 135 -7.48 -7.77 -3.39
CA ASN A 135 -6.10 -7.35 -3.10
C ASN A 135 -6.10 -5.92 -2.56
N GLN A 136 -5.75 -5.74 -1.29
CA GLN A 136 -5.69 -4.44 -0.62
C GLN A 136 -4.74 -3.47 -1.33
N SER A 137 -3.54 -3.97 -1.68
CA SER A 137 -2.51 -3.19 -2.37
C SER A 137 -2.99 -2.71 -3.74
N ALA A 138 -3.90 -3.46 -4.42
CA ALA A 138 -4.48 -3.03 -5.69
C ALA A 138 -5.42 -1.82 -5.55
N TYR A 139 -6.24 -1.77 -4.49
CA TYR A 139 -7.11 -0.62 -4.26
C TYR A 139 -6.35 0.60 -3.75
N LEU A 140 -5.33 0.38 -2.91
CA LEU A 140 -4.40 1.41 -2.48
C LEU A 140 -3.68 2.02 -3.71
N ALA A 141 -3.12 1.17 -4.59
CA ALA A 141 -2.44 1.56 -5.81
C ALA A 141 -3.32 2.37 -6.76
N ARG A 142 -4.58 1.94 -6.98
CA ARG A 142 -5.55 2.70 -7.79
C ARG A 142 -5.82 4.11 -7.22
N GLY A 143 -5.91 4.22 -5.89
CA GLY A 143 -6.07 5.51 -5.22
C GLY A 143 -4.86 6.41 -5.42
N ILE A 144 -3.65 5.90 -5.26
CA ILE A 144 -2.38 6.61 -5.48
C ILE A 144 -2.28 7.05 -6.95
N ALA A 145 -2.46 6.14 -7.90
CA ALA A 145 -2.38 6.41 -9.33
C ALA A 145 -3.36 7.52 -9.77
N ARG A 146 -4.58 7.51 -9.20
CA ARG A 146 -5.58 8.57 -9.46
C ARG A 146 -5.08 9.96 -9.07
N MET A 147 -4.33 10.08 -7.97
CA MET A 147 -3.82 11.36 -7.49
C MET A 147 -2.55 11.80 -8.22
N LEU A 148 -1.70 10.84 -8.60
CA LEU A 148 -0.50 11.12 -9.42
C LEU A 148 -0.85 11.40 -10.90
N GLY A 149 -2.07 11.08 -11.34
CA GLY A 149 -2.47 11.25 -12.74
C GLY A 149 -1.86 10.21 -13.69
N VAL A 150 -1.42 9.06 -13.18
CA VAL A 150 -0.75 8.00 -13.94
C VAL A 150 -1.59 6.73 -14.00
N GLU A 151 -1.20 5.78 -14.85
CA GLU A 151 -1.87 4.49 -14.96
C GLU A 151 -1.58 3.58 -13.76
N CYS A 152 -2.53 2.69 -13.44
CA CYS A 152 -2.36 1.62 -12.47
C CYS A 152 -2.54 0.26 -13.16
N ASP A 153 -1.46 -0.51 -13.30
CA ASP A 153 -1.55 -1.87 -13.86
C ASP A 153 -1.55 -2.92 -12.74
N VAL A 154 -2.74 -3.37 -12.37
CA VAL A 154 -2.94 -4.37 -11.31
C VAL A 154 -2.57 -5.80 -11.74
N TRP A 155 -2.28 -6.01 -13.03
CA TRP A 155 -1.94 -7.29 -13.61
C TRP A 155 -0.47 -7.39 -14.05
N ALA A 156 0.29 -6.30 -13.93
CA ALA A 156 1.70 -6.23 -14.32
C ALA A 156 2.57 -7.29 -13.66
N LEU A 157 2.25 -7.63 -12.40
CA LEU A 157 2.92 -8.69 -11.64
C LEU A 157 1.93 -9.80 -11.26
N ARG A 158 2.42 -11.04 -11.26
CA ARG A 158 1.69 -12.21 -10.76
C ARG A 158 2.51 -12.98 -9.75
N ARG A 159 1.90 -13.40 -8.64
CA ARG A 159 2.52 -14.30 -7.67
C ARG A 159 2.33 -15.75 -8.10
N ARG A 160 3.44 -16.49 -8.33
CA ARG A 160 3.43 -17.88 -8.81
C ARG A 160 3.31 -18.91 -7.69
N ARG A 161 3.94 -18.66 -6.53
CA ARG A 161 4.02 -19.62 -5.43
C ARG A 161 3.42 -19.07 -4.14
N ASN A 162 2.74 -19.95 -3.40
CA ASN A 162 2.25 -19.65 -2.05
C ASN A 162 3.33 -20.05 -1.04
N ASN A 163 4.27 -19.13 -0.74
CA ASN A 163 5.19 -19.37 0.36
C ASN A 163 4.54 -18.87 1.66
N PRO A 164 4.19 -19.74 2.63
CA PRO A 164 3.84 -19.28 3.96
C PRO A 164 5.05 -18.54 4.51
N SER A 165 4.80 -17.40 5.18
CA SER A 165 5.84 -16.52 5.72
C SER A 165 6.86 -17.31 6.57
N GLN A 166 8.01 -17.64 6.00
CA GLN A 166 9.13 -18.20 6.75
C GLN A 166 9.90 -17.05 7.41
N ALA A 167 9.29 -16.44 8.41
CA ALA A 167 9.83 -15.32 9.19
C ALA A 167 11.11 -15.66 9.99
N ARG A 168 11.64 -16.90 9.88
CA ARG A 168 12.74 -17.40 10.73
C ARG A 168 14.00 -17.85 10.00
N ARG A 169 14.16 -17.64 8.69
CA ARG A 169 15.40 -18.01 7.99
C ARG A 169 16.39 -16.85 7.95
N SER A 170 17.69 -17.19 8.02
CA SER A 170 18.80 -16.24 7.94
C SER A 170 18.83 -15.44 6.63
N TYR A 171 19.50 -14.28 6.65
CA TYR A 171 19.56 -13.30 5.58
C TYR A 171 19.94 -13.90 4.20
N HIS A 172 20.99 -14.73 4.13
CA HIS A 172 21.46 -15.36 2.89
C HIS A 172 20.55 -16.48 2.36
N ALA A 173 19.94 -17.28 3.23
CA ALA A 173 19.03 -18.36 2.82
C ALA A 173 17.65 -17.85 2.29
N ARG A 174 17.41 -16.54 2.34
CA ARG A 174 16.18 -15.91 1.81
C ARG A 174 16.27 -15.61 0.32
N TRP A 175 17.47 -15.32 -0.22
CA TRP A 175 17.67 -15.04 -1.64
C TRP A 175 17.50 -16.29 -2.50
N ASP A 176 18.09 -17.42 -2.12
CA ASP A 176 18.01 -18.69 -2.86
C ASP A 176 16.60 -19.29 -2.92
N GLY A 177 15.71 -18.91 -2.00
CA GLY A 177 14.32 -19.39 -1.96
C GLY A 177 13.29 -18.43 -2.56
N MET A 178 13.70 -17.26 -3.07
CA MET A 178 12.82 -16.19 -3.52
C MET A 178 12.74 -16.06 -5.04
N GLU A 179 13.63 -16.72 -5.79
CA GLU A 179 13.58 -16.79 -7.23
C GLU A 179 12.28 -17.46 -7.70
N GLY A 180 11.63 -16.84 -8.68
CA GLY A 180 10.40 -17.37 -9.28
C GLY A 180 9.14 -17.28 -8.41
N LEU A 181 9.15 -16.49 -7.30
CA LEU A 181 7.93 -16.22 -6.54
C LEU A 181 6.93 -15.36 -7.31
N PHE A 182 7.43 -14.46 -8.12
CA PHE A 182 6.65 -13.53 -8.93
C PHE A 182 6.93 -13.74 -10.43
N ALA A 183 6.16 -13.10 -11.27
CA ALA A 183 6.39 -13.01 -12.71
C ALA A 183 5.90 -11.66 -13.21
N VAL A 184 6.68 -11.02 -14.06
CA VAL A 184 6.25 -9.88 -14.86
C VAL A 184 5.33 -10.38 -15.97
N LYS A 185 4.18 -9.71 -16.18
CA LYS A 185 3.17 -10.07 -17.18
C LYS A 185 3.10 -9.09 -18.34
N HIS A 186 3.10 -7.82 -18.07
CA HIS A 186 2.96 -6.77 -19.09
C HIS A 186 4.30 -6.07 -19.32
N ALA A 187 5.35 -6.86 -19.68
CA ALA A 187 6.70 -6.36 -19.82
C ALA A 187 6.80 -5.15 -20.78
N ASP A 188 6.09 -5.19 -21.92
CA ASP A 188 6.12 -4.11 -22.91
C ASP A 188 5.54 -2.79 -22.39
N ARG A 189 4.57 -2.86 -21.46
CA ARG A 189 3.98 -1.69 -20.84
C ARG A 189 4.85 -1.08 -19.74
N LEU A 190 5.80 -1.83 -19.20
CA LEU A 190 6.67 -1.43 -18.11
C LEU A 190 8.06 -1.00 -18.59
N ARG A 191 8.50 -1.43 -19.77
CA ARG A 191 9.85 -1.19 -20.29
C ARG A 191 10.24 0.29 -20.25
N GLY A 192 11.40 0.59 -19.65
CA GLY A 192 11.97 1.93 -19.53
C GLY A 192 11.21 2.87 -18.58
N LYS A 193 10.19 2.38 -17.87
CA LYS A 193 9.36 3.22 -16.99
C LYS A 193 9.89 3.32 -15.57
N HIS A 194 9.51 4.40 -14.91
CA HIS A 194 9.61 4.53 -13.46
C HIS A 194 8.35 3.93 -12.80
N ILE A 195 8.52 2.77 -12.21
CA ILE A 195 7.45 1.98 -11.59
C ILE A 195 7.34 2.33 -10.11
N LEU A 196 6.16 2.72 -9.66
CA LEU A 196 5.84 2.81 -8.23
C LEU A 196 5.20 1.52 -7.75
N LEU A 197 5.97 0.70 -7.03
CA LEU A 197 5.50 -0.54 -6.42
C LEU A 197 4.78 -0.25 -5.10
N VAL A 198 3.55 -0.75 -4.95
CA VAL A 198 2.68 -0.44 -3.79
C VAL A 198 2.34 -1.70 -3.01
N ASP A 199 2.56 -1.68 -1.68
CA ASP A 199 2.11 -2.74 -0.78
C ASP A 199 1.36 -2.18 0.44
N ASP A 200 0.69 -3.05 1.22
CA ASP A 200 -0.07 -2.65 2.40
C ASP A 200 0.86 -2.38 3.60
N VAL A 201 1.82 -3.26 3.88
CA VAL A 201 2.66 -3.17 5.10
C VAL A 201 4.09 -3.58 4.81
N LEU A 202 5.03 -2.69 5.16
CA LEU A 202 6.43 -3.04 5.23
C LEU A 202 6.74 -3.73 6.57
N THR A 203 7.20 -4.97 6.46
CA THR A 203 7.74 -5.74 7.60
C THR A 203 9.23 -6.03 7.36
N THR A 204 9.59 -7.16 6.86
CA THR A 204 10.99 -7.50 6.53
C THR A 204 11.46 -7.02 5.15
N GLY A 205 10.57 -6.47 4.33
CA GLY A 205 10.87 -6.11 2.95
C GLY A 205 10.92 -7.28 1.96
N ALA A 206 10.92 -8.52 2.43
CA ALA A 206 11.15 -9.71 1.60
C ALA A 206 10.22 -9.82 0.37
N THR A 207 8.93 -9.50 0.52
CA THR A 207 7.96 -9.51 -0.59
C THR A 207 8.29 -8.45 -1.63
N ILE A 208 8.59 -7.24 -1.17
CA ILE A 208 8.95 -6.09 -2.02
C ILE A 208 10.23 -6.40 -2.79
N CYS A 209 11.28 -6.86 -2.08
CA CYS A 209 12.56 -7.21 -2.71
C CYS A 209 12.42 -8.29 -3.78
N SER A 210 11.57 -9.31 -3.54
CA SER A 210 11.29 -10.34 -4.57
C SER A 210 10.60 -9.75 -5.80
N CYS A 211 9.67 -8.79 -5.62
CA CYS A 211 9.04 -8.12 -6.75
C CYS A 211 10.03 -7.25 -7.52
N VAL A 212 10.89 -6.49 -6.81
CA VAL A 212 11.92 -5.64 -7.43
C VAL A 212 12.94 -6.50 -8.18
N ALA A 213 13.42 -7.60 -7.59
CA ALA A 213 14.35 -8.53 -8.23
C ALA A 213 13.77 -9.10 -9.53
N GLU A 214 12.51 -9.54 -9.53
CA GLU A 214 11.84 -10.04 -10.74
C GLU A 214 11.68 -8.95 -11.80
N ILE A 215 11.28 -7.72 -11.41
CA ILE A 215 11.18 -6.59 -12.34
C ILE A 215 12.54 -6.30 -12.97
N LYS A 216 13.60 -6.16 -12.16
CA LYS A 216 14.95 -5.83 -12.61
C LYS A 216 15.57 -6.94 -13.46
N SER A 217 15.27 -8.21 -13.18
CA SER A 217 15.72 -9.35 -13.98
C SER A 217 15.08 -9.34 -15.39
N CYS A 218 13.79 -9.03 -15.48
CA CYS A 218 13.07 -9.00 -16.76
C CYS A 218 13.25 -7.66 -17.52
N LEU A 219 13.42 -6.56 -16.78
CA LEU A 219 13.37 -5.18 -17.27
C LEU A 219 14.46 -4.34 -16.56
N PRO A 220 15.75 -4.54 -16.90
CA PRO A 220 16.86 -3.87 -16.22
C PRO A 220 16.80 -2.34 -16.33
N ASP A 221 16.22 -1.81 -17.39
CA ASP A 221 16.11 -0.37 -17.68
C ASP A 221 15.01 0.34 -16.86
N CYS A 222 14.14 -0.41 -16.17
CA CYS A 222 13.10 0.19 -15.35
C CYS A 222 13.68 0.75 -14.06
N ARG A 223 13.20 1.93 -13.64
CA ARG A 223 13.40 2.43 -12.29
C ARG A 223 12.26 1.94 -11.39
N VAL A 224 12.54 1.65 -10.12
CA VAL A 224 11.53 1.16 -9.18
C VAL A 224 11.60 1.96 -7.90
N SER A 225 10.51 2.65 -7.57
CA SER A 225 10.27 3.22 -6.24
C SER A 225 9.22 2.40 -5.50
N VAL A 226 9.25 2.47 -4.17
CA VAL A 226 8.40 1.65 -3.31
C VAL A 226 7.61 2.51 -2.34
N VAL A 227 6.30 2.26 -2.22
CA VAL A 227 5.51 2.85 -1.15
C VAL A 227 4.65 1.81 -0.46
N THR A 228 4.50 1.96 0.86
CA THR A 228 3.61 1.11 1.66
C THR A 228 2.68 1.95 2.52
N LEU A 229 1.49 1.42 2.80
CA LEU A 229 0.54 2.13 3.65
C LEU A 229 1.08 2.26 5.08
N ALA A 230 1.73 1.20 5.59
CA ALA A 230 2.21 1.23 6.96
C ALA A 230 3.57 0.55 7.13
N VAL A 231 4.32 0.99 8.16
CA VAL A 231 5.60 0.42 8.56
C VAL A 231 5.69 0.26 10.08
N THR A 232 6.38 -0.78 10.55
CA THR A 232 6.66 -0.96 11.98
C THR A 232 7.97 -0.28 12.35
N ARG A 233 8.02 0.47 13.46
CA ARG A 233 9.27 1.10 13.96
C ARG A 233 10.37 0.07 14.21
N LYS A 234 10.01 -1.15 14.62
CA LYS A 234 10.94 -2.23 14.93
C LYS A 234 11.94 -2.55 13.80
N ILE A 235 11.56 -2.35 12.53
CA ILE A 235 12.45 -2.68 11.40
C ILE A 235 13.35 -1.51 10.99
N LEU A 236 13.06 -0.31 11.47
CA LEU A 236 13.75 0.92 11.08
C LEU A 236 14.94 1.24 12.01
N LYS A 237 15.29 0.36 12.95
CA LYS A 237 16.38 0.57 13.92
C LYS A 237 16.25 1.87 14.74
N GLU A 238 15.01 2.37 14.92
CA GLU A 238 14.69 3.48 15.81
C GLU A 238 14.29 2.98 17.21
#